data_a45795739b10222a4ca4f3e92cc550a1
#
_entry.id   a45795739b10222a4ca4f3e92cc550a1
#
_cell.length_a   1.000
_cell.length_b   1.000
_cell.length_c   1.000
_cell.angle_alpha   90.00
_cell.angle_beta   90.00
_cell.angle_gamma   90.00
#
_symmetry.space_group_name_H-M   'P 1'
#
loop_
_entity.id
_entity.type
_entity.pdbx_description
1 polymer ?
#
loop_
_entity_poly.entity_id
_entity_poly.type
_entity_poly.pdbx_seq_one_letter_code
_entity_poly.pdbx_strand_id
1 'polypeptide(L)'
;AQGKDVGIIATDKGWNLYIGGNGGMKPRHADLLASDLDKETLIRTIDRFLMFYIRTADKLQRTASWLDNLEGGLDYLRGVIIEDKLGLAAELEADLAAVRADYACEWQQTVADVSQLPRFAHFINSPQHDPLVQFVAERHQHRPAAPAERIPVYQIHLEEQP
;
A
#
# COMPACT_ATOMS: atom_id res chain seq x y z
N ALA A 1 15.01 -2.75 3.97
CA ALA A 1 14.36 -3.70 3.06
C ALA A 1 14.06 -5.04 3.74
N GLN A 2 14.98 -5.57 4.53
CA GLN A 2 14.85 -6.90 5.15
C GLN A 2 13.81 -7.01 6.29
N GLY A 3 13.21 -5.92 6.74
CA GLY A 3 12.09 -5.91 7.71
C GLY A 3 10.72 -5.80 7.06
N LYS A 4 10.59 -6.03 5.75
CA LYS A 4 9.36 -5.90 4.97
C LYS A 4 8.94 -7.24 4.36
N ASP A 5 7.65 -7.36 4.03
CA ASP A 5 7.10 -8.56 3.39
C ASP A 5 7.84 -8.90 2.08
N VAL A 6 8.20 -7.88 1.31
CA VAL A 6 9.08 -7.94 0.14
C VAL A 6 10.16 -6.87 0.27
N GLY A 7 11.40 -7.25 0.13
CA GLY A 7 12.55 -6.36 0.18
C GLY A 7 13.43 -6.53 -1.06
N ILE A 8 13.85 -5.41 -1.65
CA ILE A 8 14.70 -5.39 -2.82
C ILE A 8 15.97 -4.61 -2.49
N ILE A 9 17.14 -5.21 -2.78
CA ILE A 9 18.44 -4.58 -2.58
C ILE A 9 19.22 -4.65 -3.87
N ALA A 10 19.67 -3.50 -4.37
CA ALA A 10 20.52 -3.43 -5.56
C ALA A 10 21.92 -3.96 -5.26
N THR A 11 22.50 -4.64 -6.24
CA THR A 11 23.90 -5.09 -6.25
C THR A 11 24.58 -4.55 -7.51
N ASP A 12 25.88 -4.78 -7.66
CA ASP A 12 26.63 -4.47 -8.86
C ASP A 12 26.24 -5.35 -10.08
N LYS A 13 25.53 -6.45 -9.83
CA LYS A 13 25.12 -7.43 -10.86
C LYS A 13 23.63 -7.45 -11.14
N GLY A 14 22.81 -6.81 -10.29
CA GLY A 14 21.37 -6.83 -10.45
C GLY A 14 20.65 -6.56 -9.13
N TRP A 15 19.65 -7.36 -8.82
CA TRP A 15 18.78 -7.16 -7.68
C TRP A 15 18.67 -8.41 -6.81
N ASN A 16 18.86 -8.26 -5.51
CA ASN A 16 18.54 -9.29 -4.54
C ASN A 16 17.12 -9.13 -4.05
N LEU A 17 16.34 -10.21 -4.10
CA LEU A 17 14.96 -10.27 -3.63
C LEU A 17 14.90 -11.00 -2.29
N TYR A 18 14.38 -10.31 -1.29
CA TYR A 18 14.13 -10.82 0.06
C TYR A 18 12.63 -10.88 0.32
N ILE A 19 12.18 -11.90 1.06
CA ILE A 19 10.77 -12.13 1.37
C ILE A 19 10.55 -12.55 2.82
N GLY A 20 9.33 -12.37 3.32
CA GLY A 20 8.91 -12.84 4.63
C GLY A 20 9.50 -12.07 5.80
N GLY A 21 9.96 -10.84 5.60
CA GLY A 21 10.38 -9.98 6.70
C GLY A 21 9.19 -9.41 7.48
N ASN A 22 9.44 -9.04 8.73
CA ASN A 22 8.46 -8.37 9.58
C ASN A 22 9.16 -7.41 10.54
N GLY A 23 8.76 -6.14 10.51
CA GLY A 23 9.22 -5.10 11.43
C GLY A 23 8.26 -4.81 12.59
N GLY A 24 7.23 -5.65 12.77
CA GLY A 24 6.22 -5.49 13.81
C GLY A 24 6.63 -6.05 15.18
N MET A 25 5.63 -6.43 15.99
CA MET A 25 5.81 -6.89 17.37
C MET A 25 6.71 -8.14 17.50
N LYS A 26 6.72 -9.00 16.48
CA LYS A 26 7.64 -10.14 16.37
C LYS A 26 8.54 -9.89 15.15
N PRO A 27 9.66 -9.18 15.32
CA PRO A 27 10.52 -8.85 14.20
C PRO A 27 11.17 -10.11 13.63
N ARG A 28 11.24 -10.15 12.29
CA ARG A 28 11.87 -11.22 11.53
C ARG A 28 12.62 -10.61 10.35
N HIS A 29 13.85 -11.03 10.13
CA HIS A 29 14.58 -10.72 8.92
C HIS A 29 13.98 -11.48 7.74
N ALA A 30 13.86 -10.81 6.61
CA ALA A 30 13.46 -11.44 5.36
C ALA A 30 14.55 -12.41 4.86
N ASP A 31 14.13 -13.53 4.29
CA ASP A 31 15.02 -14.50 3.68
C ASP A 31 15.34 -14.09 2.23
N LEU A 32 16.57 -14.36 1.80
CA LEU A 32 16.97 -14.15 0.42
C LEU A 32 16.32 -15.21 -0.48
N LEU A 33 15.34 -14.81 -1.27
CA LEU A 33 14.69 -15.71 -2.24
C LEU A 33 15.57 -15.95 -3.48
N ALA A 34 16.07 -14.86 -4.06
CA ALA A 34 16.94 -14.91 -5.24
C ALA A 34 17.92 -13.74 -5.27
N SER A 35 19.06 -13.91 -5.93
CA SER A 35 20.11 -12.91 -6.07
C SER A 35 20.39 -12.56 -7.53
N ASP A 36 20.94 -11.36 -7.73
CA ASP A 36 21.47 -10.86 -9.01
C ASP A 36 20.45 -10.91 -10.16
N LEU A 37 19.17 -10.72 -9.84
CA LEU A 37 18.09 -10.74 -10.82
C LEU A 37 18.15 -9.50 -11.72
N ASP A 38 17.91 -9.66 -13.02
CA ASP A 38 17.54 -8.55 -13.88
C ASP A 38 16.15 -8.00 -13.54
N LYS A 39 15.84 -6.81 -14.05
CA LYS A 39 14.59 -6.12 -13.71
C LYS A 39 13.33 -6.92 -14.07
N GLU A 40 13.32 -7.56 -15.21
CA GLU A 40 12.14 -8.29 -15.70
C GLU A 40 11.90 -9.56 -14.90
N THR A 41 12.98 -10.30 -14.63
CA THR A 41 12.95 -11.51 -13.80
C THR A 41 12.58 -11.18 -12.36
N LEU A 42 13.08 -10.06 -11.80
CA LEU A 42 12.71 -9.58 -10.48
C LEU A 42 11.19 -9.36 -10.39
N ILE A 43 10.61 -8.61 -11.34
CA ILE A 43 9.17 -8.30 -11.33
C ILE A 43 8.35 -9.59 -11.43
N ARG A 44 8.67 -10.48 -12.37
CA ARG A 44 7.97 -11.77 -12.50
C ARG A 44 8.07 -12.63 -11.24
N THR A 45 9.23 -12.66 -10.60
CA THR A 45 9.44 -13.42 -9.37
C THR A 45 8.59 -12.87 -8.22
N ILE A 46 8.49 -11.53 -8.11
CA ILE A 46 7.60 -10.88 -7.14
C ILE A 46 6.15 -11.20 -7.43
N ASP A 47 5.73 -11.13 -8.68
CA ASP A 47 4.36 -11.42 -9.11
C ASP A 47 3.94 -12.85 -8.74
N ARG A 48 4.78 -13.82 -9.07
CA ARG A 48 4.56 -15.23 -8.72
C ARG A 48 4.51 -15.43 -7.21
N PHE A 49 5.44 -14.82 -6.47
CA PHE A 49 5.49 -14.90 -5.02
C PHE A 49 4.20 -14.36 -4.39
N LEU A 50 3.77 -13.16 -4.77
CA LEU A 50 2.57 -12.53 -4.22
C LEU A 50 1.31 -13.36 -4.52
N MET A 51 1.15 -13.85 -5.75
CA MET A 51 -0.02 -14.65 -6.10
C MET A 51 -0.02 -16.02 -5.43
N PHE A 52 1.15 -16.66 -5.30
CA PHE A 52 1.26 -17.91 -4.58
C PHE A 52 0.95 -17.74 -3.08
N TYR A 53 1.47 -16.69 -2.46
CA TYR A 53 1.12 -16.32 -1.08
C TYR A 53 -0.38 -16.09 -0.91
N ILE A 54 -1.02 -15.28 -1.77
CA ILE A 54 -2.45 -14.98 -1.70
C ILE A 54 -3.30 -16.25 -1.81
N ARG A 55 -2.89 -17.21 -2.65
CA ARG A 55 -3.61 -18.48 -2.85
C ARG A 55 -3.45 -19.49 -1.72
N THR A 56 -2.35 -19.42 -0.97
CA THR A 56 -1.97 -20.46 0.01
C THR A 56 -1.96 -20.00 1.45
N ALA A 57 -1.95 -18.70 1.70
CA ALA A 57 -1.99 -18.16 3.05
C ALA A 57 -3.40 -18.19 3.65
N ASP A 58 -3.48 -18.39 4.96
CA ASP A 58 -4.71 -18.24 5.71
C ASP A 58 -5.17 -16.77 5.74
N LYS A 59 -6.45 -16.55 5.99
CA LYS A 59 -7.01 -15.20 6.12
C LYS A 59 -6.25 -14.41 7.21
N LEU A 60 -5.77 -13.22 6.85
CA LEU A 60 -4.99 -12.31 7.71
C LEU A 60 -3.61 -12.84 8.13
N GLN A 61 -3.16 -13.94 7.59
CA GLN A 61 -1.81 -14.44 7.84
C GLN A 61 -0.77 -13.56 7.14
N ARG A 62 0.25 -13.12 7.87
CA ARG A 62 1.35 -12.32 7.32
C ARG A 62 2.36 -13.21 6.61
N THR A 63 3.06 -12.67 5.62
CA THR A 63 4.09 -13.39 4.84
C THR A 63 5.15 -14.04 5.72
N ALA A 64 5.56 -13.40 6.81
CA ALA A 64 6.52 -13.93 7.77
C ALA A 64 6.03 -15.23 8.40
N SER A 65 4.85 -15.22 9.01
CA SER A 65 4.27 -16.41 9.66
C SER A 65 3.84 -17.47 8.65
N TRP A 66 3.41 -17.07 7.45
CA TRP A 66 3.12 -17.99 6.37
C TRP A 66 4.37 -18.75 5.95
N LEU A 67 5.49 -18.06 5.71
CA LEU A 67 6.75 -18.67 5.31
C LEU A 67 7.33 -19.59 6.40
N ASP A 68 7.21 -19.20 7.68
CA ASP A 68 7.65 -20.03 8.82
C ASP A 68 6.84 -21.34 8.93
N ASN A 69 5.56 -21.33 8.51
CA ASN A 69 4.68 -22.48 8.54
C ASN A 69 4.65 -23.27 7.22
N LEU A 70 5.31 -22.76 6.18
CA LEU A 70 5.31 -23.40 4.86
C LEU A 70 6.09 -24.71 4.90
N GLU A 71 5.44 -25.82 4.60
CA GLU A 71 6.09 -27.12 4.51
C GLU A 71 7.17 -27.11 3.43
N GLY A 72 8.40 -27.52 3.78
CA GLY A 72 9.56 -27.41 2.91
C GLY A 72 10.19 -26.01 2.87
N GLY A 73 9.61 -25.02 3.53
CA GLY A 73 10.17 -23.69 3.74
C GLY A 73 10.61 -22.96 2.48
N LEU A 74 11.70 -22.20 2.60
CA LEU A 74 12.24 -21.37 1.52
C LEU A 74 12.66 -22.18 0.29
N ASP A 75 13.20 -23.39 0.48
CA ASP A 75 13.66 -24.21 -0.64
C ASP A 75 12.49 -24.75 -1.47
N TYR A 76 11.40 -25.15 -0.82
CA TYR A 76 10.16 -25.48 -1.51
C TYR A 76 9.65 -24.26 -2.29
N LEU A 77 9.62 -23.09 -1.66
CA LEU A 77 9.14 -21.89 -2.30
C LEU A 77 9.98 -21.50 -3.52
N ARG A 78 11.31 -21.63 -3.45
CA ARG A 78 12.21 -21.44 -4.61
C ARG A 78 11.85 -22.42 -5.75
N GLY A 79 11.61 -23.66 -5.41
CA GLY A 79 11.17 -24.66 -6.37
C GLY A 79 9.88 -24.27 -7.10
N VAL A 80 8.91 -23.70 -6.39
CA VAL A 80 7.64 -23.26 -6.99
C VAL A 80 7.82 -21.99 -7.80
N ILE A 81 8.43 -20.95 -7.20
CA ILE A 81 8.42 -19.59 -7.78
C ILE A 81 9.47 -19.41 -8.87
N ILE A 82 10.68 -19.98 -8.67
CA ILE A 82 11.82 -19.78 -9.58
C ILE A 82 11.91 -20.91 -10.58
N GLU A 83 11.87 -22.17 -10.11
CA GLU A 83 12.08 -23.35 -10.93
C GLU A 83 10.80 -23.88 -11.58
N ASP A 84 9.65 -23.34 -11.20
CA ASP A 84 8.31 -23.74 -11.68
C ASP A 84 8.03 -25.26 -11.58
N LYS A 85 8.48 -25.87 -10.51
CA LYS A 85 8.29 -27.33 -10.29
C LYS A 85 6.85 -27.82 -10.32
N LEU A 86 5.91 -26.94 -10.03
CA LEU A 86 4.48 -27.24 -10.03
C LEU A 86 3.79 -26.85 -11.36
N GLY A 87 4.50 -26.20 -12.29
CA GLY A 87 3.92 -25.72 -13.54
C GLY A 87 2.89 -24.60 -13.37
N LEU A 88 2.99 -23.80 -12.30
CA LEU A 88 2.04 -22.75 -11.93
C LEU A 88 2.46 -21.35 -12.39
N ALA A 89 3.68 -21.18 -12.89
CA ALA A 89 4.25 -19.85 -13.16
C ALA A 89 3.37 -19.00 -14.09
N ALA A 90 2.93 -19.57 -15.20
CA ALA A 90 2.11 -18.85 -16.16
C ALA A 90 0.74 -18.47 -15.60
N GLU A 91 0.14 -19.34 -14.79
CA GLU A 91 -1.16 -19.09 -14.14
C GLU A 91 -1.04 -17.97 -13.09
N LEU A 92 -0.01 -18.00 -12.24
CA LEU A 92 0.24 -16.97 -11.24
C LEU A 92 0.49 -15.60 -11.88
N GLU A 93 1.23 -15.56 -13.00
CA GLU A 93 1.48 -14.33 -13.75
C GLU A 93 0.19 -13.80 -14.40
N ALA A 94 -0.65 -14.67 -14.96
CA ALA A 94 -1.92 -14.29 -15.56
C ALA A 94 -2.91 -13.71 -14.53
N ASP A 95 -2.98 -14.31 -13.35
CA ASP A 95 -3.82 -13.82 -12.26
C ASP A 95 -3.44 -12.42 -11.82
N LEU A 96 -2.14 -12.17 -11.63
CA LEU A 96 -1.71 -10.82 -11.25
C LEU A 96 -1.91 -9.81 -12.39
N ALA A 97 -1.76 -10.24 -13.64
CA ALA A 97 -2.06 -9.38 -14.79
C ALA A 97 -3.56 -8.98 -14.80
N ALA A 98 -4.47 -9.89 -14.47
CA ALA A 98 -5.89 -9.61 -14.33
C ALA A 98 -6.17 -8.61 -13.19
N VAL A 99 -5.56 -8.82 -12.01
CA VAL A 99 -5.69 -7.88 -10.88
C VAL A 99 -5.18 -6.48 -11.25
N ARG A 100 -4.08 -6.40 -12.00
CA ARG A 100 -3.56 -5.10 -12.46
C ARG A 100 -4.45 -4.41 -13.48
N ALA A 101 -5.10 -5.19 -14.36
CA ALA A 101 -6.00 -4.63 -15.38
C ALA A 101 -7.24 -3.98 -14.73
N ASP A 102 -7.73 -4.56 -13.64
CA ASP A 102 -8.89 -4.04 -12.90
C ASP A 102 -8.51 -2.95 -11.87
N TYR A 103 -7.22 -2.78 -11.60
CA TYR A 103 -6.80 -1.82 -10.59
C TYR A 103 -6.95 -0.39 -11.05
N ALA A 104 -7.68 0.40 -10.28
CA ALA A 104 -7.77 1.83 -10.42
C ALA A 104 -7.33 2.53 -9.12
N CYS A 105 -6.40 3.46 -9.23
CA CYS A 105 -5.96 4.26 -8.08
C CYS A 105 -7.03 5.28 -7.71
N GLU A 106 -7.73 5.09 -6.60
CA GLU A 106 -8.77 6.00 -6.11
C GLU A 106 -8.23 7.42 -5.89
N TRP A 107 -7.00 7.55 -5.39
CA TRP A 107 -6.36 8.86 -5.22
C TRP A 107 -6.07 9.55 -6.54
N GLN A 108 -5.61 8.82 -7.55
CA GLN A 108 -5.38 9.38 -8.88
C GLN A 108 -6.69 9.88 -9.49
N GLN A 109 -7.77 9.12 -9.35
CA GLN A 109 -9.11 9.53 -9.80
C GLN A 109 -9.60 10.76 -9.04
N THR A 110 -9.46 10.77 -7.71
CA THR A 110 -9.87 11.89 -6.86
C THR A 110 -9.10 13.17 -7.19
N VAL A 111 -7.78 13.09 -7.41
CA VAL A 111 -6.95 14.24 -7.77
C VAL A 111 -7.25 14.75 -9.18
N ALA A 112 -7.62 13.86 -10.10
CA ALA A 112 -8.02 14.24 -11.47
C ALA A 112 -9.42 14.85 -11.52
N ASP A 113 -10.29 14.58 -10.56
CA ASP A 113 -11.64 15.14 -10.47
C ASP A 113 -11.66 16.45 -9.67
N VAL A 114 -11.70 17.57 -10.39
CA VAL A 114 -11.73 18.92 -9.80
C VAL A 114 -12.88 19.08 -8.80
N SER A 115 -14.00 18.38 -8.97
CA SER A 115 -15.15 18.45 -8.06
C SER A 115 -14.86 17.84 -6.68
N GLN A 116 -13.86 16.95 -6.56
CA GLN A 116 -13.46 16.32 -5.31
C GLN A 116 -12.41 17.14 -4.53
N LEU A 117 -11.66 18.01 -5.20
CA LEU A 117 -10.58 18.78 -4.58
C LEU A 117 -11.01 19.62 -3.37
N PRO A 118 -12.20 20.26 -3.37
CA PRO A 118 -12.65 21.03 -2.20
C PRO A 118 -12.75 20.23 -0.90
N ARG A 119 -12.93 18.89 -0.96
CA ARG A 119 -12.98 18.02 0.21
C ARG A 119 -11.66 17.97 0.98
N PHE A 120 -10.56 18.30 0.31
CA PHE A 120 -9.19 18.22 0.84
C PHE A 120 -8.53 19.59 0.98
N ALA A 121 -9.21 20.68 0.62
CA ALA A 121 -8.64 22.02 0.62
C ALA A 121 -8.08 22.45 1.99
N HIS A 122 -8.72 22.02 3.08
CA HIS A 122 -8.30 22.34 4.45
C HIS A 122 -7.00 21.61 4.90
N PHE A 123 -6.52 20.61 4.15
CA PHE A 123 -5.24 19.95 4.40
C PHE A 123 -4.07 20.63 3.67
N ILE A 124 -4.36 21.59 2.80
CA ILE A 124 -3.34 22.36 2.09
C ILE A 124 -2.90 23.50 3.01
N ASN A 125 -1.60 23.65 3.24
CA ASN A 125 -1.03 24.83 3.92
C ASN A 125 -1.23 26.06 3.04
N SER A 126 -2.36 26.70 3.16
CA SER A 126 -2.73 27.91 2.43
C SER A 126 -3.09 29.01 3.42
N PRO A 127 -2.63 30.28 3.19
CA PRO A 127 -3.10 31.42 3.96
C PRO A 127 -4.56 31.78 3.69
N GLN A 128 -5.18 31.16 2.66
CA GLN A 128 -6.58 31.40 2.33
C GLN A 128 -7.49 30.64 3.29
N HIS A 129 -8.51 31.34 3.77
CA HIS A 129 -9.55 30.75 4.59
C HIS A 129 -10.37 29.74 3.75
N ASP A 130 -10.50 28.51 4.24
CA ASP A 130 -11.37 27.52 3.60
C ASP A 130 -12.83 27.76 4.03
N PRO A 131 -13.72 28.19 3.14
CA PRO A 131 -15.11 28.48 3.46
C PRO A 131 -15.92 27.24 3.87
N LEU A 132 -15.39 26.03 3.61
CA LEU A 132 -16.05 24.77 3.97
C LEU A 132 -15.72 24.31 5.40
N VAL A 133 -14.70 24.90 6.02
CA VAL A 133 -14.28 24.55 7.37
C VAL A 133 -14.47 25.72 8.29
N GLN A 134 -15.38 25.57 9.26
CA GLN A 134 -15.55 26.52 10.36
C GLN A 134 -14.56 26.15 11.47
N PHE A 135 -13.90 27.16 12.02
CA PHE A 135 -12.96 26.99 13.11
C PHE A 135 -13.48 27.66 14.38
N VAL A 136 -13.26 27.01 15.51
CA VAL A 136 -13.52 27.58 16.85
C VAL A 136 -12.21 27.77 17.60
N ALA A 137 -12.14 28.86 18.36
CA ALA A 137 -10.96 29.13 19.19
C ALA A 137 -11.03 28.27 20.46
N GLU A 138 -9.92 27.57 20.76
CA GLU A 138 -9.79 26.79 21.99
C GLU A 138 -8.34 26.89 22.49
N ARG A 139 -8.15 27.34 23.73
CA ARG A 139 -6.82 27.41 24.39
C ARG A 139 -5.77 28.15 23.55
N HIS A 140 -6.13 29.28 22.95
CA HIS A 140 -5.28 30.09 22.07
C HIS A 140 -4.89 29.41 20.72
N GLN A 141 -5.60 28.35 20.34
CA GLN A 141 -5.44 27.69 19.04
C GLN A 141 -6.82 27.63 18.34
N HIS A 142 -6.79 27.38 17.05
CA HIS A 142 -8.01 27.13 16.28
C HIS A 142 -8.11 25.62 15.95
N ARG A 143 -9.27 25.05 16.22
CA ARG A 143 -9.60 23.70 15.76
C ARG A 143 -10.84 23.72 14.88
N PRO A 144 -11.00 22.72 14.00
CA PRO A 144 -12.25 22.58 13.26
C PRO A 144 -13.46 22.44 14.20
N ALA A 145 -14.55 23.11 13.85
CA ALA A 145 -15.79 23.04 14.61
C ALA A 145 -16.39 21.63 14.56
N ALA A 146 -16.80 21.10 15.72
CA ALA A 146 -17.57 19.87 15.78
C ALA A 146 -18.97 20.09 15.12
N PRO A 147 -19.67 19.03 14.67
CA PRO A 147 -20.97 19.19 14.00
C PRO A 147 -21.99 20.03 14.78
N ALA A 148 -21.99 19.92 16.11
CA ALA A 148 -22.91 20.68 16.99
C ALA A 148 -22.51 22.15 17.14
N GLU A 149 -21.29 22.53 16.81
CA GLU A 149 -20.75 23.89 16.91
C GLU A 149 -20.82 24.65 15.59
N ARG A 150 -21.18 23.99 14.49
CA ARG A 150 -21.22 24.58 13.16
C ARG A 150 -22.41 25.53 13.00
N ILE A 151 -22.13 26.72 12.52
CA ILE A 151 -23.16 27.67 12.12
C ILE A 151 -23.69 27.23 10.74
N PRO A 152 -25.01 27.12 10.54
CA PRO A 152 -25.57 26.80 9.23
C PRO A 152 -25.16 27.83 8.17
N VAL A 153 -24.78 27.35 6.99
CA VAL A 153 -24.25 28.19 5.90
C VAL A 153 -25.19 29.34 5.49
N TYR A 154 -26.51 29.13 5.58
CA TYR A 154 -27.49 30.18 5.27
C TYR A 154 -27.46 31.36 6.27
N GLN A 155 -26.93 31.21 7.47
CA GLN A 155 -26.77 32.29 8.44
C GLN A 155 -25.52 33.14 8.20
N ILE A 156 -24.48 32.56 7.58
CA ILE A 156 -23.22 33.25 7.28
C ILE A 156 -23.43 34.31 6.20
N HIS A 157 -24.35 34.09 5.25
CA HIS A 157 -24.63 35.05 4.16
C HIS A 157 -25.53 36.22 4.55
N LEU A 158 -26.21 36.17 5.71
CA LEU A 158 -27.09 37.24 6.18
C LEU A 158 -26.36 38.33 6.97
N GLU A 159 -25.15 38.07 7.43
CA GLU A 159 -24.37 39.03 8.23
C GLU A 159 -23.39 39.89 7.39
N GLU A 160 -23.21 39.59 6.09
CA GLU A 160 -22.30 40.33 5.22
C GLU A 160 -22.96 41.43 4.35
N GLN A 161 -24.20 41.82 4.67
CA GLN A 161 -24.83 42.97 3.97
C GLN A 161 -24.93 44.16 4.92
N PRO A 162 -24.16 45.24 4.69
CA PRO A 162 -24.29 46.52 5.39
C PRO A 162 -25.56 47.25 5.02
#